data_378c81c2e075c402ddc2cd3c78eee7ed
#
_entry.id   378c81c2e075c402ddc2cd3c78eee7ed
#
_cell.length_a   1.000
_cell.length_b   1.000
_cell.length_c   1.000
_cell.angle_alpha   90.00
_cell.angle_beta   90.00
_cell.angle_gamma   90.00
#
_symmetry.space_group_name_H-M   'P 1'
#
loop_
_entity.id
_entity.type
_entity.pdbx_description
1 polymer ?
#
loop_
_entity_poly.entity_id
_entity_poly.type
_entity_poly.pdbx_seq_one_letter_code
_entity_poly.pdbx_strand_id
1 'polypeptide(L)'
;MKKIFLTILSGIICLTASAQELVSEALPFMQMDFNPSSVAMGSTRIPGAAILPLSGTKLAAGVAYESYMPDFGGTQYVSGGVAGTYGRFGASLGFTRGTGDEITGERFTPSEILVNAGVSYAISPVIAAGVNVKYAKEQLLSNYSNNAVAADFFVAGKVDALDFAAGVTSLGGQVESESTGKFNLPSAVTLGCGYLYELDKISLAARVKGDYYFSGNLAAGLGVEGWYEGLVAVRAGYHYGGESIIPNFASIGLGVRLGEFTLDAAYLFASEVLQNSFSICAGVRF
;
A
#
# COMPACT_ATOMS: atom_id res chain seq x y z
N MET A 1 6.61 31.04 -7.34
CA MET A 1 6.14 29.67 -7.14
C MET A 1 6.65 28.66 -8.19
N LYS A 2 6.64 28.94 -9.50
CA LYS A 2 7.16 28.00 -10.53
C LYS A 2 8.65 27.62 -10.39
N LYS A 3 9.52 28.50 -9.88
CA LYS A 3 10.97 28.23 -9.73
C LYS A 3 11.29 27.34 -8.51
N ILE A 4 10.49 27.37 -7.46
CA ILE A 4 10.67 26.54 -6.26
C ILE A 4 10.30 25.08 -6.56
N PHE A 5 9.26 24.87 -7.37
CA PHE A 5 8.82 23.52 -7.77
C PHE A 5 9.86 22.80 -8.66
N LEU A 6 10.55 23.55 -9.52
CA LEU A 6 11.59 23.00 -10.40
C LEU A 6 12.87 22.62 -9.63
N THR A 7 13.19 23.37 -8.55
CA THR A 7 14.37 23.11 -7.72
C THR A 7 14.18 21.92 -6.79
N ILE A 8 12.96 21.65 -6.34
CA ILE A 8 12.64 20.45 -5.56
C ILE A 8 12.66 19.20 -6.47
N LEU A 9 12.17 19.31 -7.69
CA LEU A 9 12.17 18.21 -8.65
C LEU A 9 13.58 17.83 -9.12
N SER A 10 14.49 18.81 -9.26
CA SER A 10 15.89 18.55 -9.65
C SER A 10 16.75 18.00 -8.51
N GLY A 11 16.38 18.23 -7.24
CA GLY A 11 17.07 17.69 -6.06
C GLY A 11 16.84 16.17 -5.85
N ILE A 12 15.74 15.62 -6.39
CA ILE A 12 15.37 14.21 -6.24
C ILE A 12 16.11 13.31 -7.27
N ILE A 13 16.61 13.91 -8.37
CA ILE A 13 17.23 13.13 -9.49
C ILE A 13 18.72 12.81 -9.25
N CYS A 14 19.36 13.36 -8.23
CA CYS A 14 20.78 13.15 -7.95
C CYS A 14 21.09 12.12 -6.84
N LEU A 15 20.23 11.15 -6.59
CA LEU A 15 20.60 9.98 -5.79
C LEU A 15 21.28 8.98 -6.68
N THR A 16 22.61 9.00 -6.67
CA THR A 16 23.51 8.08 -7.38
C THR A 16 23.18 6.64 -6.98
N ALA A 17 22.91 5.80 -7.97
CA ALA A 17 22.88 4.36 -7.81
C ALA A 17 24.26 3.86 -7.35
N SER A 18 24.39 3.58 -6.07
CA SER A 18 25.48 2.75 -5.56
C SER A 18 25.03 1.30 -5.72
N ALA A 19 25.85 0.45 -6.30
CA ALA A 19 25.62 -0.99 -6.28
C ALA A 19 25.59 -1.43 -4.82
N GLN A 20 24.40 -1.75 -4.33
CA GLN A 20 24.16 -2.20 -2.97
C GLN A 20 24.04 -3.72 -2.97
N GLU A 21 24.67 -4.36 -2.00
CA GLU A 21 24.38 -5.75 -1.66
C GLU A 21 22.88 -5.85 -1.37
N LEU A 22 22.24 -6.88 -1.94
CA LEU A 22 20.83 -7.21 -1.65
C LEU A 22 20.66 -7.35 -0.14
N VAL A 23 20.18 -6.30 0.50
CA VAL A 23 19.83 -6.34 1.92
C VAL A 23 18.50 -7.07 2.02
N SER A 24 18.55 -8.33 2.41
CA SER A 24 17.37 -9.13 2.67
C SER A 24 16.62 -8.56 3.89
N GLU A 25 15.45 -8.00 3.66
CA GLU A 25 14.53 -7.57 4.71
C GLU A 25 13.64 -8.76 5.12
N ALA A 26 13.31 -8.85 6.41
CA ALA A 26 12.35 -9.83 6.89
C ALA A 26 10.92 -9.40 6.60
N LEU A 27 10.02 -10.37 6.44
CA LEU A 27 8.58 -10.14 6.27
C LEU A 27 8.27 -9.17 5.10
N PRO A 28 8.79 -9.44 3.90
CA PRO A 28 8.72 -8.50 2.77
C PRO A 28 7.30 -8.17 2.32
N PHE A 29 6.33 -9.06 2.53
CA PHE A 29 4.93 -8.84 2.21
C PHE A 29 4.30 -7.66 2.99
N MET A 30 4.94 -7.16 4.05
CA MET A 30 4.53 -5.94 4.74
C MET A 30 4.64 -4.67 3.88
N GLN A 31 5.36 -4.72 2.75
CA GLN A 31 5.46 -3.63 1.76
C GLN A 31 4.31 -3.64 0.76
N MET A 32 3.60 -4.77 0.63
CA MET A 32 2.57 -4.94 -0.39
C MET A 32 1.33 -4.08 -0.10
N ASP A 33 0.71 -3.62 -1.16
CA ASP A 33 -0.57 -2.91 -1.11
C ASP A 33 -1.68 -3.89 -1.51
N PHE A 34 -2.53 -4.24 -0.56
CA PHE A 34 -3.65 -5.17 -0.75
C PHE A 34 -4.97 -4.46 -1.12
N ASN A 35 -4.89 -3.22 -1.59
CA ASN A 35 -6.08 -2.48 -2.02
C ASN A 35 -6.11 -2.34 -3.55
N PRO A 36 -7.05 -3.02 -4.27
CA PRO A 36 -7.07 -3.02 -5.72
C PRO A 36 -7.15 -1.64 -6.35
N SER A 37 -7.89 -0.70 -5.76
CA SER A 37 -7.97 0.66 -6.30
C SER A 37 -6.63 1.40 -6.24
N SER A 38 -5.81 1.11 -5.23
CA SER A 38 -4.47 1.67 -5.10
C SER A 38 -3.45 0.94 -5.98
N VAL A 39 -3.50 -0.38 -6.02
CA VAL A 39 -2.66 -1.21 -6.90
C VAL A 39 -2.85 -0.80 -8.36
N ALA A 40 -4.10 -0.55 -8.79
CA ALA A 40 -4.42 -0.04 -10.12
C ALA A 40 -3.83 1.35 -10.42
N MET A 41 -3.43 2.08 -9.39
CA MET A 41 -2.77 3.40 -9.46
C MET A 41 -1.27 3.32 -9.12
N GLY A 42 -0.61 2.18 -9.33
CA GLY A 42 0.82 2.02 -9.04
C GLY A 42 1.15 1.98 -7.54
N SER A 43 0.23 1.51 -6.68
CA SER A 43 0.38 1.44 -5.22
C SER A 43 0.63 2.80 -4.56
N THR A 44 -0.13 3.80 -4.99
CA THR A 44 0.03 5.19 -4.52
C THR A 44 -0.65 5.51 -3.19
N ARG A 45 -1.35 4.55 -2.58
CA ARG A 45 -1.96 4.75 -1.28
C ARG A 45 -0.92 4.79 -0.18
N ILE A 46 -1.04 5.78 0.71
CA ILE A 46 -0.28 5.80 1.94
C ILE A 46 -1.00 4.91 2.95
N PRO A 47 -0.34 3.86 3.48
CA PRO A 47 -0.92 3.02 4.52
C PRO A 47 -1.23 3.82 5.78
N GLY A 48 -2.33 3.50 6.43
CA GLY A 48 -2.68 4.06 7.72
C GLY A 48 -4.02 4.79 7.77
N ALA A 49 -4.52 4.99 8.98
CA ALA A 49 -5.79 5.63 9.27
C ALA A 49 -5.72 7.18 9.27
N ALA A 50 -4.53 7.78 9.03
CA ALA A 50 -4.30 9.20 9.26
C ALA A 50 -5.27 10.12 8.49
N ILE A 51 -5.60 9.78 7.25
CA ILE A 51 -6.49 10.60 6.42
C ILE A 51 -7.98 10.34 6.69
N LEU A 52 -8.34 9.30 7.44
CA LEU A 52 -9.75 8.94 7.69
C LEU A 52 -10.60 10.10 8.22
N PRO A 53 -10.18 10.84 9.27
CA PRO A 53 -11.00 11.94 9.80
C PRO A 53 -11.20 13.08 8.80
N LEU A 54 -10.33 13.19 7.79
CA LEU A 54 -10.41 14.21 6.75
C LEU A 54 -11.19 13.73 5.50
N SER A 55 -11.50 12.44 5.42
CA SER A 55 -12.14 11.82 4.24
C SER A 55 -13.66 11.96 4.19
N GLY A 56 -14.28 12.32 5.30
CA GLY A 56 -15.75 12.35 5.44
C GLY A 56 -16.40 10.95 5.52
N THR A 57 -15.63 9.87 5.50
CA THR A 57 -16.14 8.50 5.60
C THR A 57 -16.53 8.19 7.03
N LYS A 58 -17.80 7.84 7.28
CA LYS A 58 -18.27 7.46 8.61
C LYS A 58 -17.91 6.01 8.93
N LEU A 59 -18.13 5.13 7.98
CA LEU A 59 -17.82 3.70 8.10
C LEU A 59 -17.52 3.14 6.71
N ALA A 60 -16.47 2.33 6.61
CA ALA A 60 -16.16 1.54 5.42
C ALA A 60 -15.72 0.15 5.85
N ALA A 61 -16.13 -0.86 5.10
CA ALA A 61 -15.66 -2.23 5.27
C ALA A 61 -15.50 -2.88 3.89
N GLY A 62 -14.58 -3.83 3.78
CA GLY A 62 -14.37 -4.52 2.51
C GLY A 62 -13.54 -5.77 2.67
N VAL A 63 -13.60 -6.60 1.64
CA VAL A 63 -12.79 -7.80 1.47
C VAL A 63 -12.17 -7.78 0.09
N ALA A 64 -10.93 -8.25 -0.02
CA ALA A 64 -10.23 -8.34 -1.29
C ALA A 64 -9.59 -9.72 -1.45
N TYR A 65 -9.45 -10.13 -2.69
CA TYR A 65 -8.70 -11.28 -3.13
C TYR A 65 -7.65 -10.83 -4.14
N GLU A 66 -6.45 -11.35 -4.02
CA GLU A 66 -5.33 -11.07 -4.91
C GLU A 66 -4.60 -12.35 -5.27
N SER A 67 -4.38 -12.55 -6.56
CA SER A 67 -3.48 -13.57 -7.10
C SER A 67 -2.19 -12.89 -7.50
N TYR A 68 -1.13 -13.15 -6.77
CA TYR A 68 0.16 -12.49 -6.90
C TYR A 68 1.19 -13.47 -7.46
N MET A 69 1.90 -13.09 -8.53
CA MET A 69 2.91 -13.90 -9.24
C MET A 69 2.42 -15.31 -9.66
N PRO A 70 1.23 -15.48 -10.29
CA PRO A 70 0.66 -16.79 -10.54
C PRO A 70 1.54 -17.71 -11.41
N ASP A 71 2.41 -17.14 -12.22
CA ASP A 71 3.31 -17.87 -13.12
C ASP A 71 4.63 -18.32 -12.46
N PHE A 72 4.89 -17.89 -11.21
CA PHE A 72 6.16 -18.09 -10.49
C PHE A 72 5.98 -18.67 -9.08
N GLY A 73 5.10 -19.65 -8.91
CA GLY A 73 4.82 -20.22 -7.60
C GLY A 73 4.01 -19.27 -6.72
N GLY A 74 2.91 -18.79 -7.27
CA GLY A 74 2.16 -17.65 -6.79
C GLY A 74 1.63 -17.74 -5.37
N THR A 75 1.43 -16.59 -4.76
CA THR A 75 0.74 -16.46 -3.48
C THR A 75 -0.65 -15.87 -3.69
N GLN A 76 -1.63 -16.47 -3.07
CA GLN A 76 -3.00 -15.98 -3.04
C GLN A 76 -3.23 -15.26 -1.72
N TYR A 77 -3.66 -13.99 -1.80
CA TYR A 77 -3.99 -13.20 -0.62
C TYR A 77 -5.48 -13.01 -0.49
N VAL A 78 -5.97 -13.16 0.73
CA VAL A 78 -7.30 -12.73 1.13
C VAL A 78 -7.14 -11.67 2.20
N SER A 79 -7.67 -10.49 1.97
CA SER A 79 -7.61 -9.39 2.93
C SER A 79 -9.01 -8.88 3.26
N GLY A 80 -9.14 -8.29 4.43
CA GLY A 80 -10.38 -7.66 4.85
C GLY A 80 -10.11 -6.58 5.88
N GLY A 81 -11.02 -5.61 5.97
CA GLY A 81 -10.85 -4.55 6.93
C GLY A 81 -12.10 -3.73 7.15
N VAL A 82 -12.08 -3.02 8.25
CA VAL A 82 -13.10 -2.04 8.64
C VAL A 82 -12.39 -0.76 9.09
N ALA A 83 -12.95 0.38 8.71
CA ALA A 83 -12.45 1.67 9.13
C ALA A 83 -13.61 2.64 9.30
N GLY A 84 -13.51 3.53 10.27
CA GLY A 84 -14.58 4.49 10.52
C GLY A 84 -14.10 5.73 11.27
N THR A 85 -15.00 6.74 11.33
CA THR A 85 -14.72 8.00 12.02
C THR A 85 -15.81 8.35 13.00
N TYR A 86 -15.42 8.93 14.12
CA TYR A 86 -16.32 9.52 15.10
C TYR A 86 -15.75 10.88 15.56
N GLY A 87 -16.44 11.94 15.21
CA GLY A 87 -15.96 13.30 15.46
C GLY A 87 -14.60 13.54 14.79
N ARG A 88 -13.57 13.81 15.60
CA ARG A 88 -12.20 14.01 15.14
C ARG A 88 -11.35 12.74 15.11
N PHE A 89 -11.89 11.62 15.56
CA PHE A 89 -11.17 10.36 15.66
C PHE A 89 -11.47 9.48 14.45
N GLY A 90 -10.45 8.76 13.99
CA GLY A 90 -10.55 7.67 13.05
C GLY A 90 -9.98 6.40 13.67
N ALA A 91 -10.54 5.26 13.30
CA ALA A 91 -10.05 3.95 13.69
C ALA A 91 -10.12 2.98 12.51
N SER A 92 -9.20 2.03 12.47
CA SER A 92 -9.21 0.97 11.44
C SER A 92 -8.71 -0.34 12.03
N LEU A 93 -9.20 -1.43 11.47
CA LEU A 93 -8.74 -2.79 11.73
C LEU A 93 -8.66 -3.51 10.39
N GLY A 94 -7.57 -4.22 10.15
CA GLY A 94 -7.34 -4.96 8.92
C GLY A 94 -6.68 -6.30 9.19
N PHE A 95 -6.92 -7.23 8.27
CA PHE A 95 -6.38 -8.56 8.27
C PHE A 95 -6.03 -8.96 6.84
N THR A 96 -4.87 -9.61 6.66
CA THR A 96 -4.46 -10.21 5.39
C THR A 96 -3.87 -11.58 5.66
N ARG A 97 -4.23 -12.56 4.85
CA ARG A 97 -3.65 -13.89 4.83
C ARG A 97 -3.17 -14.22 3.43
N GLY A 98 -1.88 -14.55 3.31
CA GLY A 98 -1.26 -15.12 2.14
C GLY A 98 -1.16 -16.64 2.26
N THR A 99 -1.33 -17.33 1.13
CA THR A 99 -1.16 -18.77 1.00
C THR A 99 -0.44 -19.05 -0.32
N GLY A 100 0.77 -19.58 -0.23
CA GLY A 100 1.57 -19.95 -1.40
C GLY A 100 1.19 -21.33 -1.95
N ASP A 101 1.88 -21.74 -3.01
CA ASP A 101 1.74 -23.10 -3.56
C ASP A 101 2.41 -24.15 -2.67
N GLU A 102 1.89 -25.37 -2.69
CA GLU A 102 2.46 -26.48 -1.91
C GLU A 102 3.87 -26.81 -2.40
N ILE A 103 4.84 -26.84 -1.48
CA ILE A 103 6.22 -27.24 -1.78
C ILE A 103 6.25 -28.76 -1.97
N THR A 104 6.42 -29.19 -3.23
CA THR A 104 6.46 -30.58 -3.63
C THR A 104 7.64 -31.30 -2.95
N GLY A 105 7.38 -32.24 -2.09
CA GLY A 105 8.39 -33.02 -1.35
C GLY A 105 8.35 -32.80 0.16
N GLU A 106 8.01 -31.62 0.66
CA GLU A 106 7.82 -31.37 2.08
C GLU A 106 6.36 -31.47 2.55
N ARG A 107 5.41 -31.50 1.60
CA ARG A 107 3.96 -31.43 1.85
C ARG A 107 3.59 -30.23 2.74
N PHE A 108 4.22 -29.11 2.48
CA PHE A 108 4.06 -27.88 3.24
C PHE A 108 3.57 -26.76 2.33
N THR A 109 2.63 -25.97 2.83
CA THR A 109 2.10 -24.79 2.14
C THR A 109 2.57 -23.53 2.87
N PRO A 110 3.40 -22.67 2.23
CA PRO A 110 3.80 -21.40 2.81
C PRO A 110 2.60 -20.53 3.15
N SER A 111 2.71 -19.79 4.25
CA SER A 111 1.63 -18.89 4.67
C SER A 111 2.15 -17.62 5.32
N GLU A 112 1.39 -16.55 5.13
CA GLU A 112 1.65 -15.22 5.64
C GLU A 112 0.40 -14.67 6.33
N ILE A 113 0.58 -13.93 7.41
CA ILE A 113 -0.50 -13.28 8.15
C ILE A 113 -0.05 -11.86 8.50
N LEU A 114 -0.91 -10.89 8.21
CA LEU A 114 -0.75 -9.51 8.64
C LEU A 114 -2.05 -9.06 9.32
N VAL A 115 -1.94 -8.61 10.56
CA VAL A 115 -3.03 -7.96 11.29
C VAL A 115 -2.60 -6.54 11.60
N ASN A 116 -3.47 -5.57 11.38
CA ASN A 116 -3.18 -4.19 11.66
C ASN A 116 -4.35 -3.48 12.36
N ALA A 117 -4.02 -2.57 13.26
CA ALA A 117 -4.99 -1.71 13.94
C ALA A 117 -4.46 -0.28 13.96
N GLY A 118 -5.27 0.66 13.54
CA GLY A 118 -4.91 2.06 13.43
C GLY A 118 -5.86 2.99 14.15
N VAL A 119 -5.31 4.07 14.68
CA VAL A 119 -6.06 5.20 15.22
C VAL A 119 -5.52 6.49 14.66
N SER A 120 -6.39 7.48 14.50
CA SER A 120 -6.02 8.80 14.00
C SER A 120 -6.85 9.90 14.65
N TYR A 121 -6.32 11.12 14.60
CA TYR A 121 -6.96 12.29 15.17
C TYR A 121 -6.80 13.50 14.24
N ALA A 122 -7.91 14.16 13.92
CA ALA A 122 -7.91 15.43 13.20
C ALA A 122 -7.48 16.56 14.14
N ILE A 123 -6.25 17.02 14.01
CA ILE A 123 -5.68 18.13 14.78
C ILE A 123 -6.41 19.42 14.38
N SER A 124 -6.68 19.57 13.08
CA SER A 124 -7.44 20.67 12.50
C SER A 124 -8.38 20.15 11.40
N PRO A 125 -9.24 20.99 10.79
CA PRO A 125 -10.06 20.56 9.66
C PRO A 125 -9.27 20.09 8.43
N VAL A 126 -7.98 20.44 8.35
CA VAL A 126 -7.12 20.16 7.19
C VAL A 126 -5.93 19.26 7.51
N ILE A 127 -5.64 18.94 8.78
CA ILE A 127 -4.49 18.14 9.20
C ILE A 127 -4.94 17.08 10.20
N ALA A 128 -4.50 15.86 9.99
CA ALA A 128 -4.68 14.75 10.92
C ALA A 128 -3.35 13.99 11.10
N ALA A 129 -3.20 13.35 12.25
CA ALA A 129 -2.10 12.45 12.55
C ALA A 129 -2.66 11.08 12.95
N GLY A 130 -1.89 10.03 12.70
CA GLY A 130 -2.31 8.67 13.01
C GLY A 130 -1.15 7.73 13.28
N VAL A 131 -1.48 6.66 13.98
CA VAL A 131 -0.58 5.54 14.29
C VAL A 131 -1.29 4.26 13.88
N ASN A 132 -0.55 3.33 13.30
CA ASN A 132 -1.01 2.00 12.98
C ASN A 132 -0.03 0.98 13.56
N VAL A 133 -0.53 -0.02 14.26
CA VAL A 133 0.26 -1.14 14.79
C VAL A 133 -0.01 -2.36 13.94
N LYS A 134 1.03 -3.09 13.60
CA LYS A 134 1.00 -4.27 12.75
C LYS A 134 1.60 -5.46 13.50
N TYR A 135 0.97 -6.60 13.36
CA TYR A 135 1.57 -7.90 13.66
C TYR A 135 1.67 -8.68 12.35
N ALA A 136 2.88 -9.11 12.02
CA ALA A 136 3.16 -9.90 10.83
C ALA A 136 3.78 -11.24 11.21
N LYS A 137 3.37 -12.30 10.53
CA LYS A 137 3.95 -13.64 10.64
C LYS A 137 4.05 -14.25 9.26
N GLU A 138 5.19 -14.85 8.96
CA GLU A 138 5.39 -15.71 7.79
C GLU A 138 5.86 -17.09 8.22
N GLN A 139 5.47 -18.10 7.49
CA GLN A 139 5.95 -19.45 7.62
C GLN A 139 6.27 -19.97 6.22
N LEU A 140 7.56 -20.01 5.88
CA LEU A 140 8.04 -20.37 4.56
C LEU A 140 8.34 -21.86 4.42
N LEU A 141 8.70 -22.51 5.52
CA LEU A 141 8.96 -23.95 5.62
C LEU A 141 8.32 -24.51 6.88
N SER A 142 8.20 -25.82 6.99
CA SER A 142 7.57 -26.49 8.14
C SER A 142 8.23 -26.16 9.49
N ASN A 143 9.55 -25.91 9.45
CA ASN A 143 10.39 -25.61 10.62
C ASN A 143 10.94 -24.16 10.63
N TYR A 144 10.50 -23.29 9.68
CA TYR A 144 10.98 -21.93 9.58
C TYR A 144 9.82 -20.93 9.61
N SER A 145 9.74 -20.15 10.66
CA SER A 145 8.69 -19.14 10.88
C SER A 145 9.27 -17.89 11.49
N ASN A 146 8.94 -16.74 10.91
CA ASN A 146 9.28 -15.41 11.40
C ASN A 146 8.02 -14.67 11.85
N ASN A 147 8.15 -13.82 12.85
CA ASN A 147 7.10 -12.89 13.22
C ASN A 147 7.68 -11.58 13.76
N ALA A 148 6.91 -10.52 13.65
CA ALA A 148 7.30 -9.22 14.18
C ALA A 148 6.07 -8.36 14.52
N VAL A 149 6.31 -7.39 15.38
CA VAL A 149 5.42 -6.26 15.64
C VAL A 149 6.08 -5.01 15.09
N ALA A 150 5.31 -4.21 14.37
CA ALA A 150 5.77 -2.95 13.79
C ALA A 150 4.72 -1.85 13.98
N ALA A 151 5.15 -0.61 13.86
CA ALA A 151 4.28 0.55 13.92
C ALA A 151 4.51 1.48 12.71
N ASP A 152 3.44 2.14 12.27
CA ASP A 152 3.50 3.22 11.30
C ASP A 152 3.05 4.51 11.98
N PHE A 153 3.66 5.63 11.59
CA PHE A 153 3.30 6.97 12.06
C PHE A 153 3.09 7.87 10.86
N PHE A 154 1.96 8.55 10.80
CA PHE A 154 1.61 9.41 9.68
C PHE A 154 1.08 10.76 10.12
N VAL A 155 1.38 11.77 9.33
CA VAL A 155 0.68 13.04 9.28
C VAL A 155 0.11 13.19 7.87
N ALA A 156 -1.17 13.51 7.77
CA ALA A 156 -1.85 13.72 6.51
C ALA A 156 -2.58 15.06 6.51
N GLY A 157 -2.71 15.65 5.34
CA GLY A 157 -3.43 16.90 5.15
C GLY A 157 -4.30 16.88 3.89
N LYS A 158 -5.37 17.68 3.93
CA LYS A 158 -6.26 17.91 2.80
C LYS A 158 -6.61 19.39 2.74
N VAL A 159 -6.25 20.05 1.64
CA VAL A 159 -6.55 21.45 1.39
C VAL A 159 -7.15 21.56 -0.01
N ASP A 160 -8.42 21.91 -0.07
CA ASP A 160 -9.20 21.94 -1.32
C ASP A 160 -9.07 20.62 -2.10
N ALA A 161 -8.51 20.69 -3.30
CA ALA A 161 -8.29 19.59 -4.20
C ALA A 161 -6.99 18.79 -3.93
N LEU A 162 -6.13 19.28 -3.04
CA LEU A 162 -4.84 18.68 -2.76
C LEU A 162 -4.91 17.84 -1.47
N ASP A 163 -4.50 16.58 -1.54
CA ASP A 163 -4.22 15.73 -0.39
C ASP A 163 -2.72 15.38 -0.36
N PHE A 164 -2.17 15.30 0.86
CA PHE A 164 -0.78 14.91 1.06
C PHE A 164 -0.62 14.13 2.36
N ALA A 165 0.38 13.31 2.42
CA ALA A 165 0.77 12.67 3.67
C ALA A 165 2.26 12.36 3.70
N ALA A 166 2.78 12.32 4.91
CA ALA A 166 4.15 11.92 5.21
C ALA A 166 4.14 11.01 6.43
N GLY A 167 5.03 10.03 6.44
CA GLY A 167 5.09 9.11 7.57
C GLY A 167 6.32 8.21 7.54
N VAL A 168 6.38 7.37 8.55
CA VAL A 168 7.36 6.28 8.66
C VAL A 168 6.57 4.99 8.83
N THR A 169 6.90 3.97 8.05
CA THR A 169 6.21 2.69 8.02
C THR A 169 7.06 1.57 8.58
N SER A 170 6.40 0.56 9.11
CA SER A 170 6.99 -0.71 9.53
C SER A 170 8.18 -0.58 10.50
N LEU A 171 8.15 0.45 11.37
CA LEU A 171 9.14 0.58 12.44
C LEU A 171 8.95 -0.54 13.44
N GLY A 172 9.99 -1.35 13.66
CA GLY A 172 9.95 -2.47 14.59
C GLY A 172 11.34 -3.00 14.90
N GLY A 173 11.40 -4.06 15.75
CA GLY A 173 12.62 -4.76 16.05
C GLY A 173 13.12 -5.60 14.87
N GLN A 174 14.37 -6.07 15.01
CA GLN A 174 14.92 -7.05 14.06
C GLN A 174 14.27 -8.43 14.27
N VAL A 175 14.12 -9.16 13.19
CA VAL A 175 13.72 -10.57 13.21
C VAL A 175 15.00 -11.42 13.30
N GLU A 176 15.10 -12.28 14.30
CA GLU A 176 16.21 -13.21 14.45
C GLU A 176 15.85 -14.56 13.83
N SER A 177 16.68 -15.02 12.91
CA SER A 177 16.63 -16.38 12.40
C SER A 177 17.80 -17.17 12.99
N GLU A 178 17.53 -18.34 13.55
CA GLU A 178 18.56 -19.20 14.17
C GLU A 178 19.67 -19.61 13.17
N SER A 179 19.35 -19.64 11.87
CA SER A 179 20.28 -20.10 10.85
C SER A 179 20.95 -19.01 10.03
N THR A 180 20.38 -17.80 9.93
CA THR A 180 20.79 -16.77 8.96
C THR A 180 21.09 -15.40 9.58
N GLY A 181 20.86 -15.20 10.88
CA GLY A 181 21.19 -13.95 11.57
C GLY A 181 20.00 -13.03 11.79
N LYS A 182 20.27 -11.73 11.91
CA LYS A 182 19.26 -10.69 12.20
C LYS A 182 18.94 -9.91 10.95
N PHE A 183 17.66 -9.76 10.66
CA PHE A 183 17.14 -9.01 9.53
C PHE A 183 16.27 -7.85 10.01
N ASN A 184 16.38 -6.71 9.34
CA ASN A 184 15.53 -5.56 9.60
C ASN A 184 14.14 -5.77 8.97
N LEU A 185 13.14 -5.12 9.55
CA LEU A 185 11.84 -4.98 8.89
C LEU A 185 11.94 -3.97 7.72
N PRO A 186 11.00 -4.00 6.75
CA PRO A 186 10.97 -3.08 5.63
C PRO A 186 10.49 -1.68 6.05
N SER A 187 11.27 -1.07 6.95
CA SER A 187 11.00 0.27 7.46
C SER A 187 11.33 1.32 6.41
N ALA A 188 10.42 2.27 6.18
CA ALA A 188 10.60 3.30 5.18
C ALA A 188 10.04 4.65 5.63
N VAL A 189 10.65 5.72 5.12
CA VAL A 189 10.01 7.04 5.08
C VAL A 189 9.13 7.09 3.84
N THR A 190 7.86 7.42 4.03
CA THR A 190 6.85 7.48 2.97
C THR A 190 6.37 8.92 2.80
N LEU A 191 6.33 9.38 1.55
CA LEU A 191 5.76 10.68 1.16
C LEU A 191 4.76 10.45 0.03
N GLY A 192 3.64 11.14 0.05
CA GLY A 192 2.68 11.09 -1.05
C GLY A 192 1.84 12.35 -1.16
N CYS A 193 1.38 12.59 -2.37
CA CYS A 193 0.40 13.64 -2.62
C CYS A 193 -0.56 13.22 -3.73
N GLY A 194 -1.75 13.82 -3.70
CA GLY A 194 -2.80 13.64 -4.69
C GLY A 194 -3.46 14.97 -5.03
N TYR A 195 -3.96 15.07 -6.23
CA TYR A 195 -4.74 16.20 -6.70
C TYR A 195 -6.02 15.71 -7.35
N LEU A 196 -7.16 16.25 -6.93
CA LEU A 196 -8.49 15.95 -7.46
C LEU A 196 -8.97 17.13 -8.30
N TYR A 197 -9.33 16.88 -9.55
CA TYR A 197 -9.93 17.86 -10.44
C TYR A 197 -11.37 17.45 -10.78
N GLU A 198 -12.32 18.28 -10.42
CA GLU A 198 -13.75 18.02 -10.64
C GLU A 198 -14.26 18.78 -11.84
N LEU A 199 -14.88 18.07 -12.78
CA LEU A 199 -15.67 18.56 -13.91
C LEU A 199 -17.12 18.12 -13.66
N ASP A 200 -18.08 18.68 -14.38
CA ASP A 200 -19.52 18.43 -14.20
C ASP A 200 -19.85 16.94 -13.87
N LYS A 201 -19.55 16.04 -14.82
CA LYS A 201 -19.83 14.59 -14.68
C LYS A 201 -18.59 13.73 -14.46
N ILE A 202 -17.42 14.31 -14.51
CA ILE A 202 -16.15 13.60 -14.45
C ILE A 202 -15.31 14.16 -13.31
N SER A 203 -14.77 13.30 -12.49
CA SER A 203 -13.69 13.67 -11.57
C SER A 203 -12.41 12.94 -11.95
N LEU A 204 -11.31 13.66 -12.00
CA LEU A 204 -9.99 13.15 -12.33
C LEU A 204 -9.08 13.30 -11.10
N ALA A 205 -8.39 12.24 -10.73
CA ALA A 205 -7.38 12.29 -9.70
C ALA A 205 -6.03 11.83 -10.24
N ALA A 206 -4.97 12.49 -9.79
CA ALA A 206 -3.59 12.05 -9.99
C ALA A 206 -2.92 11.91 -8.64
N ARG A 207 -2.13 10.86 -8.45
CA ARG A 207 -1.41 10.59 -7.20
C ARG A 207 0.01 10.17 -7.46
N VAL A 208 0.88 10.52 -6.52
CA VAL A 208 2.27 10.08 -6.48
C VAL A 208 2.64 9.71 -5.05
N LYS A 209 3.42 8.65 -4.90
CA LYS A 209 3.99 8.18 -3.65
C LYS A 209 5.47 7.84 -3.84
N GLY A 210 6.28 8.09 -2.82
CA GLY A 210 7.66 7.63 -2.75
C GLY A 210 7.93 7.03 -1.38
N ASP A 211 8.65 5.92 -1.38
CA ASP A 211 9.11 5.20 -0.18
C ASP A 211 10.63 5.12 -0.22
N TYR A 212 11.29 5.67 0.80
CA TYR A 212 12.72 5.49 1.01
C TYR A 212 12.94 4.53 2.17
N TYR A 213 13.36 3.33 1.85
CA TYR A 213 13.62 2.25 2.82
C TYR A 213 14.92 2.52 3.58
N PHE A 214 14.96 2.13 4.84
CA PHE A 214 16.18 2.26 5.66
C PHE A 214 17.30 1.33 5.20
N SER A 215 16.99 0.34 4.38
CA SER A 215 17.95 -0.46 3.61
C SER A 215 18.66 0.33 2.50
N GLY A 216 18.23 1.58 2.23
CA GLY A 216 18.81 2.44 1.20
C GLY A 216 18.09 2.36 -0.14
N ASN A 217 17.06 1.53 -0.26
CA ASN A 217 16.30 1.37 -1.50
C ASN A 217 15.23 2.46 -1.65
N LEU A 218 14.86 2.77 -2.90
CA LEU A 218 13.81 3.74 -3.25
C LEU A 218 12.74 3.05 -4.10
N ALA A 219 11.49 3.14 -3.67
CA ALA A 219 10.33 2.79 -4.48
C ALA A 219 9.43 4.01 -4.71
N ALA A 220 8.70 4.02 -5.82
CA ALA A 220 7.78 5.10 -6.14
C ALA A 220 6.56 4.60 -6.92
N GLY A 221 5.41 5.21 -6.67
CA GLY A 221 4.18 4.97 -7.39
C GLY A 221 3.64 6.24 -8.03
N LEU A 222 3.07 6.10 -9.21
CA LEU A 222 2.35 7.16 -9.92
C LEU A 222 1.05 6.57 -10.46
N GLY A 223 -0.07 7.27 -10.30
CA GLY A 223 -1.35 6.81 -10.80
C GLY A 223 -2.33 7.92 -11.13
N VAL A 224 -3.24 7.59 -12.03
CA VAL A 224 -4.37 8.44 -12.41
C VAL A 224 -5.67 7.66 -12.32
N GLU A 225 -6.74 8.35 -11.92
CA GLU A 225 -8.07 7.81 -11.77
C GLU A 225 -9.08 8.78 -12.41
N GLY A 226 -10.01 8.25 -13.18
CA GLY A 226 -11.14 9.02 -13.71
C GLY A 226 -12.46 8.37 -13.32
N TRP A 227 -13.36 9.12 -12.67
CA TRP A 227 -14.72 8.70 -12.37
C TRP A 227 -15.71 9.37 -13.31
N TYR A 228 -16.67 8.61 -13.83
CA TYR A 228 -17.82 9.13 -14.55
C TYR A 228 -19.07 9.07 -13.65
N GLU A 229 -19.69 10.22 -13.40
CA GLU A 229 -20.87 10.42 -12.52
C GLU A 229 -20.72 9.79 -11.11
N GLY A 230 -19.48 9.53 -10.66
CA GLY A 230 -19.20 8.83 -9.42
C GLY A 230 -19.61 7.35 -9.41
N LEU A 231 -20.01 6.80 -10.58
CA LEU A 231 -20.51 5.42 -10.71
C LEU A 231 -19.43 4.46 -11.19
N VAL A 232 -18.65 4.84 -12.21
CA VAL A 232 -17.63 3.99 -12.83
C VAL A 232 -16.30 4.70 -12.81
N ALA A 233 -15.26 3.99 -12.43
CA ALA A 233 -13.87 4.45 -12.45
C ALA A 233 -13.02 3.66 -13.43
N VAL A 234 -12.08 4.35 -14.05
CA VAL A 234 -10.96 3.77 -14.79
C VAL A 234 -9.67 4.27 -14.15
N ARG A 235 -8.70 3.37 -13.98
CA ARG A 235 -7.41 3.67 -13.33
C ARG A 235 -6.27 3.17 -14.17
N ALA A 236 -5.15 3.88 -14.09
CA ALA A 236 -3.89 3.44 -14.63
C ALA A 236 -2.75 3.91 -13.71
N GLY A 237 -1.72 3.10 -13.60
CA GLY A 237 -0.59 3.41 -12.73
C GLY A 237 0.70 2.74 -13.16
N TYR A 238 1.78 3.21 -12.56
CA TYR A 238 3.10 2.63 -12.67
C TYR A 238 3.78 2.63 -11.30
N HIS A 239 4.39 1.50 -10.97
CA HIS A 239 5.20 1.31 -9.78
C HIS A 239 6.66 1.09 -10.18
N TYR A 240 7.54 1.88 -9.60
CA TYR A 240 8.98 1.68 -9.63
C TYR A 240 9.42 1.09 -8.29
N GLY A 241 9.91 -0.14 -8.31
CA GLY A 241 10.32 -0.86 -7.11
C GLY A 241 11.80 -0.73 -6.79
N GLY A 242 12.62 -0.21 -7.71
CA GLY A 242 14.08 -0.16 -7.55
C GLY A 242 14.66 -1.56 -7.34
N GLU A 243 15.38 -1.72 -6.24
CA GLU A 243 15.91 -3.01 -5.77
C GLU A 243 15.04 -3.63 -4.66
N SER A 244 13.80 -3.15 -4.48
CA SER A 244 12.87 -3.71 -3.51
C SER A 244 12.31 -5.04 -3.98
N ILE A 245 11.69 -5.76 -3.03
CA ILE A 245 11.05 -7.06 -3.28
C ILE A 245 9.84 -6.94 -4.21
N ILE A 246 9.21 -5.75 -4.25
CA ILE A 246 8.13 -5.48 -5.20
C ILE A 246 8.76 -4.93 -6.48
N PRO A 247 8.83 -5.72 -7.58
CA PRO A 247 9.44 -5.27 -8.82
C PRO A 247 8.61 -4.18 -9.50
N ASN A 248 9.20 -3.58 -10.54
CA ASN A 248 8.49 -2.62 -11.39
C ASN A 248 7.29 -3.27 -12.05
N PHE A 249 6.19 -2.54 -12.13
CA PHE A 249 5.01 -2.96 -12.88
C PHE A 249 4.21 -1.76 -13.39
N ALA A 250 3.45 -1.97 -14.46
CA ALA A 250 2.35 -1.13 -14.85
C ALA A 250 1.03 -1.78 -14.42
N SER A 251 0.02 -0.98 -14.16
CA SER A 251 -1.28 -1.45 -13.71
C SER A 251 -2.43 -0.71 -14.37
N ILE A 252 -3.54 -1.40 -14.53
CA ILE A 252 -4.83 -0.83 -14.91
C ILE A 252 -5.89 -1.33 -13.94
N GLY A 253 -7.00 -0.60 -13.83
CA GLY A 253 -8.10 -1.04 -13.00
C GLY A 253 -9.43 -0.41 -13.35
N LEU A 254 -10.46 -1.06 -12.86
CA LEU A 254 -11.85 -0.63 -12.96
C LEU A 254 -12.46 -0.52 -11.57
N GLY A 255 -13.37 0.42 -11.40
CA GLY A 255 -14.16 0.57 -10.19
C GLY A 255 -15.62 0.80 -10.52
N VAL A 256 -16.51 0.28 -9.67
CA VAL A 256 -17.94 0.54 -9.76
C VAL A 256 -18.46 0.89 -8.37
N ARG A 257 -19.31 1.92 -8.29
CA ARG A 257 -19.99 2.32 -7.05
C ARG A 257 -21.49 2.40 -7.28
N LEU A 258 -22.24 1.65 -6.50
CA LEU A 258 -23.71 1.60 -6.54
C LEU A 258 -24.25 1.90 -5.14
N GLY A 259 -24.60 3.15 -4.88
CA GLY A 259 -24.92 3.62 -3.55
C GLY A 259 -23.73 3.45 -2.59
N GLU A 260 -23.92 2.70 -1.54
CA GLU A 260 -22.88 2.39 -0.55
C GLU A 260 -21.95 1.26 -0.98
N PHE A 261 -22.31 0.47 -2.00
CA PHE A 261 -21.51 -0.67 -2.47
C PHE A 261 -20.41 -0.23 -3.43
N THR A 262 -19.23 -0.82 -3.27
CA THR A 262 -18.08 -0.62 -4.16
C THR A 262 -17.54 -1.97 -4.64
N LEU A 263 -17.12 -2.01 -5.90
CA LEU A 263 -16.39 -3.13 -6.49
C LEU A 263 -15.20 -2.55 -7.25
N ASP A 264 -14.00 -3.02 -6.95
CA ASP A 264 -12.77 -2.58 -7.59
C ASP A 264 -11.97 -3.78 -8.09
N ALA A 265 -11.31 -3.64 -9.23
CA ALA A 265 -10.42 -4.63 -9.79
C ALA A 265 -9.16 -3.96 -10.33
N ALA A 266 -8.03 -4.67 -10.22
CA ALA A 266 -6.74 -4.27 -10.79
C ALA A 266 -6.07 -5.45 -11.50
N TYR A 267 -5.29 -5.14 -12.52
CA TYR A 267 -4.47 -6.08 -13.25
C TYR A 267 -3.08 -5.48 -13.46
N LEU A 268 -2.04 -6.28 -13.18
CA LEU A 268 -0.65 -5.90 -13.27
C LEU A 268 -0.02 -6.51 -14.53
N PHE A 269 0.81 -5.72 -15.20
CA PHE A 269 1.50 -6.12 -16.41
C PHE A 269 2.84 -5.37 -16.55
N ALA A 270 3.57 -5.59 -17.64
CA ALA A 270 4.89 -5.01 -17.89
C ALA A 270 5.91 -5.29 -16.76
N SER A 271 5.82 -6.46 -16.16
CA SER A 271 6.77 -6.98 -15.18
C SER A 271 7.11 -8.42 -15.56
N GLU A 272 8.37 -8.80 -15.43
CA GLU A 272 8.79 -10.19 -15.71
C GLU A 272 8.24 -11.16 -14.66
N VAL A 273 8.01 -10.71 -13.44
CA VAL A 273 7.61 -11.54 -12.30
C VAL A 273 6.13 -11.38 -11.95
N LEU A 274 5.62 -10.13 -11.98
CA LEU A 274 4.24 -9.81 -11.59
C LEU A 274 3.23 -9.92 -12.74
N GLN A 275 3.66 -10.38 -13.91
CA GLN A 275 2.75 -10.60 -15.03
C GLN A 275 1.61 -11.53 -14.63
N ASN A 276 0.37 -11.23 -15.11
CA ASN A 276 -0.85 -11.93 -14.78
C ASN A 276 -1.32 -11.85 -13.32
N SER A 277 -0.68 -11.02 -12.48
CA SER A 277 -1.21 -10.73 -11.15
C SER A 277 -2.47 -9.87 -11.26
N PHE A 278 -3.48 -10.20 -10.46
CA PHE A 278 -4.72 -9.42 -10.41
C PHE A 278 -5.27 -9.37 -8.98
N SER A 279 -6.07 -8.36 -8.73
CA SER A 279 -6.79 -8.23 -7.46
C SER A 279 -8.22 -7.72 -7.67
N ILE A 280 -9.13 -8.15 -6.81
CA ILE A 280 -10.52 -7.73 -6.78
C ILE A 280 -10.94 -7.43 -5.34
N CYS A 281 -11.79 -6.42 -5.15
CA CYS A 281 -12.30 -6.04 -3.84
C CYS A 281 -13.79 -5.71 -3.93
N ALA A 282 -14.55 -6.15 -2.95
CA ALA A 282 -15.91 -5.72 -2.71
C ALA A 282 -16.00 -5.04 -1.35
N GLY A 283 -16.72 -3.92 -1.27
CA GLY A 283 -16.84 -3.16 -0.05
C GLY A 283 -18.13 -2.37 0.08
N VAL A 284 -18.30 -1.81 1.27
CA VAL A 284 -19.38 -0.85 1.59
C VAL A 284 -18.78 0.41 2.20
N ARG A 285 -19.39 1.56 1.91
CA ARG A 285 -18.94 2.85 2.42
C ARG A 285 -20.15 3.76 2.71
N PHE A 286 -20.22 4.29 3.93
CA PHE A 286 -21.28 5.16 4.45
C PHE A 286 -20.75 6.55 4.80
#